data_db0e89bd4d0b9e78bce42aaadd3734a0
#
_entry.id   db0e89bd4d0b9e78bce42aaadd3734a0
#
_cell.length_a   1.000
_cell.length_b   1.000
_cell.length_c   1.000
_cell.angle_alpha   90.00
_cell.angle_beta   90.00
_cell.angle_gamma   90.00
#
_symmetry.space_group_name_H-M   'P 1'
#
loop_
_entity.id
_entity.type
_entity.pdbx_description
1 polymer ?
#
loop_
_entity_poly.entity_id
_entity_poly.type
_entity_poly.pdbx_seq_one_letter_code
_entity_poly.pdbx_strand_id
1 'polypeptide(L)'
;IVEEESTLNQLLADFSAIPNTSESDFVKDEYFQACKELLESDELIEFLEKKDMNFVFYPHIEMQKFVHLFASKSNRIVIQDAGSAIVEDLLLNSSILITDYSSVFFDFAYMFKPVIYYQFDNGENEQATNKRWFNFEKDGFGPICKHGTDVVKKLYELKDVHLNTQYQKRVNDMFPVRDKNNSERVYQAIMRLEKDETR
;
A
#
# COMPACT_ATOMS: atom_id res chain seq x y z
N ILE A 1 22.26 -28.00 1.68
CA ILE A 1 22.02 -27.10 2.86
C ILE A 1 22.88 -25.83 2.75
N VAL A 2 24.16 -25.93 2.30
CA VAL A 2 25.06 -24.76 2.15
C VAL A 2 24.67 -23.88 0.95
N GLU A 3 24.12 -24.44 -0.12
CA GLU A 3 23.66 -23.70 -1.32
C GLU A 3 22.41 -22.84 -1.05
N GLU A 4 21.51 -23.29 -0.15
CA GLU A 4 20.28 -22.53 0.18
C GLU A 4 20.58 -21.27 1.00
N GLU A 5 21.53 -21.32 1.93
CA GLU A 5 21.97 -20.12 2.69
C GLU A 5 22.65 -19.08 1.79
N SER A 6 23.44 -19.53 0.81
CA SER A 6 24.08 -18.65 -0.18
C SER A 6 23.03 -17.93 -1.04
N THR A 7 22.01 -18.65 -1.49
CA THR A 7 20.93 -18.10 -2.32
C THR A 7 20.06 -17.11 -1.55
N LEU A 8 19.74 -17.41 -0.28
CA LEU A 8 18.99 -16.52 0.57
C LEU A 8 19.76 -15.23 0.89
N ASN A 9 21.05 -15.36 1.20
CA ASN A 9 21.92 -14.22 1.45
C ASN A 9 22.13 -13.36 0.19
N GLN A 10 22.15 -13.97 -0.99
CA GLN A 10 22.22 -13.26 -2.27
C GLN A 10 20.92 -12.53 -2.58
N LEU A 11 19.76 -13.17 -2.36
CA LEU A 11 18.44 -12.54 -2.45
C LEU A 11 18.31 -11.37 -1.47
N LEU A 12 18.74 -11.53 -0.23
CA LEU A 12 18.74 -10.46 0.77
C LEU A 12 19.72 -9.33 0.40
N ALA A 13 20.85 -9.64 -0.24
CA ALA A 13 21.79 -8.64 -0.74
C ALA A 13 21.22 -7.89 -1.96
N ASP A 14 20.50 -8.57 -2.85
CA ASP A 14 19.80 -7.96 -3.99
C ASP A 14 18.64 -7.07 -3.54
N PHE A 15 17.94 -7.44 -2.46
CA PHE A 15 16.96 -6.57 -1.78
C PHE A 15 17.61 -5.39 -1.03
N SER A 16 18.88 -5.50 -0.63
CA SER A 16 19.63 -4.42 0.02
C SER A 16 20.31 -3.47 -0.97
N ALA A 17 20.23 -3.72 -2.27
CA ALA A 17 20.71 -2.83 -3.32
C ALA A 17 19.80 -1.63 -3.56
N ILE A 18 19.33 -0.99 -2.47
CA ILE A 18 18.78 0.35 -2.54
C ILE A 18 19.92 1.26 -3.02
N PRO A 19 19.75 2.04 -4.09
CA PRO A 19 20.73 3.01 -4.52
C PRO A 19 21.23 3.80 -3.30
N ASN A 20 22.53 4.07 -3.26
CA ASN A 20 23.14 4.82 -2.15
C ASN A 20 22.74 6.30 -2.26
N THR A 21 21.41 6.54 -2.24
CA THR A 21 20.77 7.85 -2.37
C THR A 21 21.12 8.66 -1.13
N SER A 22 21.72 9.82 -1.33
CA SER A 22 21.98 10.76 -0.24
C SER A 22 20.67 11.42 0.23
N GLU A 23 20.64 11.91 1.47
CA GLU A 23 19.49 12.68 1.95
C GLU A 23 19.21 13.91 1.08
N SER A 24 20.28 14.57 0.60
CA SER A 24 20.18 15.75 -0.27
C SER A 24 19.56 15.44 -1.65
N ASP A 25 19.65 14.20 -2.12
CA ASP A 25 19.02 13.77 -3.35
C ASP A 25 17.61 13.25 -3.09
N PHE A 26 17.41 12.52 -1.96
CA PHE A 26 16.10 12.03 -1.57
C PHE A 26 15.09 13.16 -1.34
N VAL A 27 15.50 14.27 -0.73
CA VAL A 27 14.59 15.43 -0.54
C VAL A 27 14.16 16.12 -1.84
N LYS A 28 14.81 15.82 -2.97
CA LYS A 28 14.42 16.30 -4.30
C LYS A 28 13.59 15.28 -5.07
N ASP A 29 13.51 14.07 -4.57
CA ASP A 29 12.77 12.98 -5.17
C ASP A 29 11.27 13.27 -5.20
N GLU A 30 10.60 12.87 -6.26
CA GLU A 30 9.16 13.09 -6.46
C GLU A 30 8.33 12.43 -5.35
N TYR A 31 8.74 11.25 -4.90
CA TYR A 31 8.12 10.55 -3.77
C TYR A 31 8.15 11.40 -2.49
N PHE A 32 9.34 11.91 -2.14
CA PHE A 32 9.48 12.75 -0.95
C PHE A 32 8.62 14.01 -1.03
N GLN A 33 8.66 14.69 -2.18
CA GLN A 33 7.90 15.94 -2.39
C GLN A 33 6.39 15.70 -2.33
N ALA A 34 5.89 14.63 -2.96
CA ALA A 34 4.48 14.28 -2.94
C ALA A 34 4.00 13.90 -1.53
N CYS A 35 4.76 13.09 -0.80
CA CYS A 35 4.44 12.76 0.59
C CYS A 35 4.48 13.98 1.49
N LYS A 36 5.51 14.83 1.35
CA LYS A 36 5.66 16.06 2.13
C LYS A 36 4.48 17.02 1.90
N GLU A 37 4.10 17.24 0.63
CA GLU A 37 2.94 18.09 0.27
C GLU A 37 1.68 17.60 0.99
N LEU A 38 1.41 16.29 0.98
CA LEU A 38 0.25 15.72 1.64
C LEU A 38 0.32 15.86 3.18
N LEU A 39 1.47 15.57 3.79
CA LEU A 39 1.67 15.65 5.25
C LEU A 39 1.62 17.07 5.82
N GLU A 40 1.93 18.07 4.98
CA GLU A 40 1.91 19.49 5.33
C GLU A 40 0.61 20.20 4.89
N SER A 41 -0.32 19.48 4.21
CA SER A 41 -1.57 20.06 3.68
C SER A 41 -2.49 20.55 4.79
N ASP A 42 -2.86 21.82 4.73
CA ASP A 42 -3.84 22.43 5.65
C ASP A 42 -5.23 21.78 5.48
N GLU A 43 -5.60 21.45 4.25
CA GLU A 43 -6.87 20.82 3.93
C GLU A 43 -6.96 19.40 4.51
N LEU A 44 -5.86 18.64 4.51
CA LEU A 44 -5.81 17.33 5.17
C LEU A 44 -5.98 17.49 6.68
N ILE A 45 -5.26 18.43 7.28
CA ILE A 45 -5.34 18.69 8.73
C ILE A 45 -6.76 19.09 9.12
N GLU A 46 -7.38 20.01 8.40
CA GLU A 46 -8.78 20.40 8.63
C GLU A 46 -9.73 19.20 8.51
N PHE A 47 -9.54 18.34 7.51
CA PHE A 47 -10.32 17.11 7.36
C PHE A 47 -10.21 16.22 8.60
N LEU A 48 -8.97 15.96 9.05
CA LEU A 48 -8.69 15.08 10.20
C LEU A 48 -9.33 15.63 11.50
N GLU A 49 -9.22 16.93 11.72
CA GLU A 49 -9.85 17.60 12.87
C GLU A 49 -11.37 17.49 12.81
N LYS A 50 -11.96 17.84 11.68
CA LYS A 50 -13.43 17.82 11.47
C LYS A 50 -14.04 16.42 11.60
N LYS A 51 -13.29 15.40 11.23
CA LYS A 51 -13.74 14.00 11.25
C LYS A 51 -13.30 13.23 12.50
N ASP A 52 -12.55 13.88 13.39
CA ASP A 52 -11.92 13.27 14.57
C ASP A 52 -11.10 12.03 14.22
N MET A 53 -10.29 12.14 13.15
CA MET A 53 -9.44 11.07 12.64
C MET A 53 -7.96 11.40 12.84
N ASN A 54 -7.14 10.35 12.83
CA ASN A 54 -5.69 10.47 12.77
C ASN A 54 -5.20 9.90 11.44
N PHE A 55 -4.11 10.46 10.93
CA PHE A 55 -3.40 9.97 9.76
C PHE A 55 -2.07 9.34 10.22
N VAL A 56 -1.86 8.06 9.90
CA VAL A 56 -0.59 7.39 10.18
C VAL A 56 0.17 7.26 8.87
N PHE A 57 1.30 7.95 8.78
CA PHE A 57 2.22 7.83 7.65
C PHE A 57 3.28 6.78 7.98
N TYR A 58 3.26 5.68 7.22
CA TYR A 58 4.20 4.59 7.33
C TYR A 58 4.88 4.39 5.97
N PRO A 59 6.09 4.95 5.75
CA PRO A 59 6.79 4.81 4.48
C PRO A 59 7.25 3.37 4.25
N HIS A 60 7.36 2.98 2.98
CA HIS A 60 7.86 1.66 2.58
C HIS A 60 9.19 1.34 3.27
N ILE A 61 9.45 0.06 3.52
CA ILE A 61 10.65 -0.39 4.27
C ILE A 61 11.95 0.20 3.71
N GLU A 62 12.05 0.36 2.40
CA GLU A 62 13.19 0.96 1.73
C GLU A 62 13.37 2.46 2.07
N MET A 63 12.29 3.16 2.35
CA MET A 63 12.29 4.59 2.69
C MET A 63 12.43 4.86 4.18
N GLN A 64 12.41 3.83 5.03
CA GLN A 64 12.49 3.97 6.49
C GLN A 64 13.77 4.68 6.97
N LYS A 65 14.89 4.53 6.26
CA LYS A 65 16.13 5.25 6.56
C LYS A 65 15.98 6.78 6.47
N PHE A 66 14.97 7.26 5.76
CA PHE A 66 14.66 8.68 5.55
C PHE A 66 13.45 9.18 6.36
N VAL A 67 12.88 8.34 7.22
CA VAL A 67 11.66 8.68 7.96
C VAL A 67 11.81 9.97 8.78
N HIS A 68 13.02 10.24 9.29
CA HIS A 68 13.35 11.43 10.08
C HIS A 68 13.31 12.74 9.28
N LEU A 69 13.26 12.68 7.94
CA LEU A 69 13.13 13.85 7.08
C LEU A 69 11.68 14.31 6.90
N PHE A 70 10.72 13.46 7.26
CA PHE A 70 9.31 13.82 7.20
C PHE A 70 8.88 14.49 8.51
N ALA A 71 8.03 15.49 8.39
CA ALA A 71 7.46 16.21 9.52
C ALA A 71 6.01 16.60 9.23
N SER A 72 5.25 16.86 10.27
CA SER A 72 3.94 17.50 10.18
C SER A 72 3.79 18.53 11.30
N LYS A 73 3.00 19.57 11.04
CA LYS A 73 2.64 20.60 12.02
C LYS A 73 1.44 20.23 12.88
N SER A 74 0.78 19.10 12.59
CA SER A 74 -0.40 18.62 13.29
C SER A 74 -0.12 17.36 14.10
N ASN A 75 -0.62 17.30 15.32
CA ASN A 75 -0.59 16.10 16.15
C ASN A 75 -1.56 15.00 15.68
N ARG A 76 -2.43 15.30 14.71
CA ARG A 76 -3.29 14.33 14.05
C ARG A 76 -2.55 13.50 13.01
N ILE A 77 -1.33 13.89 12.64
CA ILE A 77 -0.50 13.17 11.67
C ILE A 77 0.68 12.55 12.41
N VAL A 78 0.71 11.23 12.44
CA VAL A 78 1.75 10.44 13.11
C VAL A 78 2.68 9.86 12.07
N ILE A 79 3.96 10.20 12.13
CA ILE A 79 5.00 9.61 11.28
C ILE A 79 5.57 8.41 12.02
N GLN A 80 5.44 7.23 11.43
CA GLN A 80 5.71 5.96 12.07
C GLN A 80 6.95 5.31 11.46
N ASP A 81 7.89 4.90 12.30
CA ASP A 81 9.03 4.08 11.87
C ASP A 81 8.74 2.57 11.96
N ALA A 82 9.56 1.78 11.25
CA ALA A 82 9.40 0.33 11.19
C ALA A 82 9.62 -0.39 12.54
N GLY A 83 10.31 0.25 13.49
CA GLY A 83 10.57 -0.31 14.82
C GLY A 83 9.41 -0.14 15.79
N SER A 84 8.49 0.77 15.52
CA SER A 84 7.44 1.20 16.44
C SER A 84 6.03 0.76 16.07
N ALA A 85 5.82 0.12 14.90
CA ALA A 85 4.53 -0.42 14.52
C ALA A 85 4.62 -1.71 13.71
N ILE A 86 3.62 -2.56 13.89
CA ILE A 86 3.38 -3.76 13.09
C ILE A 86 2.39 -3.38 11.99
N VAL A 87 2.77 -3.59 10.72
CA VAL A 87 1.96 -3.22 9.54
C VAL A 87 0.57 -3.86 9.60
N GLU A 88 0.48 -5.13 10.02
CA GLU A 88 -0.79 -5.83 10.17
C GLU A 88 -1.74 -5.11 11.14
N ASP A 89 -1.23 -4.64 12.30
CA ASP A 89 -2.02 -3.89 13.27
C ASP A 89 -2.47 -2.54 12.70
N LEU A 90 -1.62 -1.87 11.95
CA LEU A 90 -1.99 -0.63 11.26
C LEU A 90 -3.12 -0.87 10.26
N LEU A 91 -3.04 -1.92 9.44
CA LEU A 91 -4.09 -2.26 8.47
C LEU A 91 -5.41 -2.65 9.17
N LEU A 92 -5.34 -3.45 10.23
CA LEU A 92 -6.53 -3.88 10.97
C LEU A 92 -7.24 -2.70 11.65
N ASN A 93 -6.50 -1.77 12.22
CA ASN A 93 -7.05 -0.65 12.98
C ASN A 93 -7.35 0.60 12.13
N SER A 94 -6.88 0.66 10.89
CA SER A 94 -7.17 1.77 9.99
C SER A 94 -8.52 1.60 9.29
N SER A 95 -9.19 2.72 9.04
CA SER A 95 -10.50 2.76 8.38
C SER A 95 -10.38 3.04 6.88
N ILE A 96 -9.33 3.73 6.45
CA ILE A 96 -9.05 4.12 5.06
C ILE A 96 -7.56 3.88 4.81
N LEU A 97 -7.21 3.35 3.63
CA LEU A 97 -5.84 3.23 3.16
C LEU A 97 -5.59 4.23 2.03
N ILE A 98 -4.53 5.02 2.17
CA ILE A 98 -3.95 5.79 1.07
C ILE A 98 -2.61 5.13 0.75
N THR A 99 -2.42 4.70 -0.48
CA THR A 99 -1.22 3.96 -0.90
C THR A 99 -0.89 4.26 -2.36
N ASP A 100 0.32 3.99 -2.76
CA ASP A 100 0.80 4.08 -4.13
C ASP A 100 0.56 2.77 -4.90
N TYR A 101 1.64 1.99 -5.10
CA TYR A 101 1.64 0.72 -5.82
C TYR A 101 1.83 -0.49 -4.89
N SER A 102 1.91 -0.27 -3.58
CA SER A 102 2.17 -1.30 -2.58
C SER A 102 1.04 -2.33 -2.52
N SER A 103 1.39 -3.62 -2.57
CA SER A 103 0.43 -4.74 -2.57
C SER A 103 -0.45 -4.83 -1.32
N VAL A 104 -0.19 -4.09 -0.26
CA VAL A 104 -1.02 -4.05 0.96
C VAL A 104 -2.47 -3.64 0.68
N PHE A 105 -2.73 -3.00 -0.46
CA PHE A 105 -4.10 -2.65 -0.85
C PHE A 105 -4.99 -3.89 -1.07
N PHE A 106 -4.43 -5.04 -1.44
CA PHE A 106 -5.19 -6.29 -1.56
C PHE A 106 -5.73 -6.74 -0.20
N ASP A 107 -4.91 -6.70 0.84
CA ASP A 107 -5.33 -7.07 2.20
C ASP A 107 -6.42 -6.11 2.69
N PHE A 108 -6.26 -4.81 2.42
CA PHE A 108 -7.21 -3.79 2.84
C PHE A 108 -8.54 -3.91 2.11
N ALA A 109 -8.51 -4.14 0.79
CA ALA A 109 -9.70 -4.39 -0.01
C ALA A 109 -10.39 -5.70 0.39
N TYR A 110 -9.62 -6.75 0.75
CA TYR A 110 -10.17 -7.99 1.28
C TYR A 110 -11.04 -7.76 2.52
N MET A 111 -10.72 -6.78 3.34
CA MET A 111 -11.52 -6.35 4.49
C MET A 111 -12.71 -5.45 4.13
N PHE A 112 -12.97 -5.16 2.84
CA PHE A 112 -13.98 -4.20 2.35
C PHE A 112 -13.78 -2.77 2.85
N LYS A 113 -12.56 -2.40 3.15
CA LYS A 113 -12.22 -1.05 3.58
C LYS A 113 -11.85 -0.17 2.37
N PRO A 114 -12.14 1.14 2.39
CA PRO A 114 -11.81 2.05 1.29
C PRO A 114 -10.32 2.19 1.04
N VAL A 115 -9.93 2.15 -0.23
CA VAL A 115 -8.58 2.42 -0.71
C VAL A 115 -8.59 3.67 -1.57
N ILE A 116 -7.58 4.51 -1.46
CA ILE A 116 -7.27 5.63 -2.37
C ILE A 116 -5.85 5.40 -2.87
N TYR A 117 -5.68 5.35 -4.19
CA TYR A 117 -4.35 5.24 -4.80
C TYR A 117 -3.78 6.63 -5.03
N TYR A 118 -2.62 6.93 -4.43
CA TYR A 118 -1.89 8.17 -4.63
C TYR A 118 -0.70 7.93 -5.56
N GLN A 119 -0.96 8.00 -6.86
CA GLN A 119 0.01 7.72 -7.94
C GLN A 119 0.50 9.05 -8.54
N PHE A 120 1.36 9.73 -7.82
CA PHE A 120 1.89 11.07 -8.13
C PHE A 120 2.86 11.07 -9.33
N ASP A 121 3.48 9.93 -9.66
CA ASP A 121 4.47 9.72 -10.71
C ASP A 121 3.87 9.46 -12.11
N ASN A 122 2.63 9.81 -12.35
CA ASN A 122 1.92 9.57 -13.60
C ASN A 122 1.92 8.12 -14.10
N GLY A 123 2.10 7.15 -13.22
CA GLY A 123 2.10 5.72 -13.54
C GLY A 123 3.46 5.19 -14.04
N GLU A 124 4.55 5.93 -13.84
CA GLU A 124 5.89 5.45 -14.23
C GLU A 124 6.26 4.18 -13.47
N ASN A 125 5.99 4.13 -12.17
CA ASN A 125 6.19 2.93 -11.35
C ASN A 125 5.17 1.81 -11.64
N GLU A 126 3.94 2.14 -12.09
CA GLU A 126 2.99 1.12 -12.54
C GLU A 126 3.57 0.34 -13.72
N GLN A 127 4.25 1.03 -14.64
CA GLN A 127 4.87 0.40 -15.80
C GLN A 127 5.98 -0.58 -15.41
N ALA A 128 6.70 -0.34 -14.34
CA ALA A 128 7.75 -1.22 -13.86
C ALA A 128 7.21 -2.48 -13.16
N THR A 129 6.12 -2.36 -12.40
CA THR A 129 5.67 -3.41 -11.47
C THR A 129 4.54 -4.30 -11.98
N ASN A 130 3.57 -3.81 -12.80
CA ASN A 130 2.29 -4.51 -12.98
C ASN A 130 1.77 -4.63 -14.41
N LYS A 131 2.60 -4.66 -15.42
CA LYS A 131 2.18 -4.58 -16.85
C LYS A 131 1.20 -5.66 -17.35
N ARG A 132 0.92 -6.73 -16.62
CA ARG A 132 0.30 -7.91 -17.27
C ARG A 132 -0.98 -8.45 -16.67
N TRP A 133 -1.29 -8.22 -15.39
CA TRP A 133 -2.43 -8.89 -14.77
C TRP A 133 -3.37 -8.00 -13.94
N PHE A 134 -2.93 -6.82 -13.50
CA PHE A 134 -3.74 -5.89 -12.72
C PHE A 134 -3.67 -4.48 -13.33
N ASN A 135 -4.82 -3.88 -13.53
CA ASN A 135 -4.94 -2.51 -14.03
C ASN A 135 -5.69 -1.68 -12.99
N PHE A 136 -5.04 -0.67 -12.41
CA PHE A 136 -5.60 0.13 -11.32
C PHE A 136 -6.92 0.82 -11.70
N GLU A 137 -7.07 1.29 -12.94
CA GLU A 137 -8.32 1.93 -13.38
C GLU A 137 -9.48 0.94 -13.51
N LYS A 138 -9.22 -0.27 -14.03
CA LYS A 138 -10.24 -1.29 -14.30
C LYS A 138 -10.49 -2.20 -13.11
N ASP A 139 -9.41 -2.64 -12.46
CA ASP A 139 -9.42 -3.68 -11.44
C ASP A 139 -9.27 -3.10 -10.03
N GLY A 140 -8.77 -1.87 -9.91
CA GLY A 140 -8.49 -1.19 -8.63
C GLY A 140 -9.72 -1.05 -7.74
N PHE A 141 -9.49 -1.06 -6.45
CA PHE A 141 -10.52 -1.05 -5.40
C PHE A 141 -10.82 0.34 -4.85
N GLY A 142 -10.31 1.38 -5.52
CA GLY A 142 -10.49 2.76 -5.13
C GLY A 142 -10.14 3.74 -6.24
N PRO A 143 -10.34 5.05 -6.03
CA PRO A 143 -9.97 6.08 -6.97
C PRO A 143 -8.46 6.27 -7.04
N ILE A 144 -7.97 6.69 -8.22
CA ILE A 144 -6.58 7.11 -8.44
C ILE A 144 -6.51 8.63 -8.30
N CYS A 145 -5.56 9.11 -7.53
CA CYS A 145 -5.24 10.52 -7.32
C CYS A 145 -3.79 10.78 -7.72
N LYS A 146 -3.54 11.88 -8.41
CA LYS A 146 -2.20 12.29 -8.83
C LYS A 146 -1.61 13.39 -7.96
N HIS A 147 -2.47 14.15 -7.29
CA HIS A 147 -2.08 15.24 -6.41
C HIS A 147 -2.63 15.05 -5.00
N GLY A 148 -1.95 15.58 -3.99
CA GLY A 148 -2.40 15.53 -2.60
C GLY A 148 -3.77 16.16 -2.40
N THR A 149 -4.08 17.23 -3.13
CA THR A 149 -5.39 17.88 -3.15
C THR A 149 -6.52 16.96 -3.64
N ASP A 150 -6.23 16.08 -4.61
CA ASP A 150 -7.21 15.09 -5.08
C ASP A 150 -7.47 14.03 -4.02
N VAL A 151 -6.42 13.61 -3.27
CA VAL A 151 -6.56 12.69 -2.13
C VAL A 151 -7.51 13.27 -1.10
N VAL A 152 -7.28 14.52 -0.69
CA VAL A 152 -8.14 15.19 0.31
C VAL A 152 -9.57 15.33 -0.19
N LYS A 153 -9.77 15.69 -1.47
CA LYS A 153 -11.10 15.73 -2.08
C LYS A 153 -11.80 14.38 -2.01
N LYS A 154 -11.08 13.27 -2.32
CA LYS A 154 -11.64 11.92 -2.23
C LYS A 154 -11.97 11.52 -0.79
N LEU A 155 -11.19 11.94 0.20
CA LEU A 155 -11.52 11.75 1.62
C LEU A 155 -12.85 12.44 1.98
N TYR A 156 -13.10 13.66 1.51
CA TYR A 156 -14.38 14.36 1.73
C TYR A 156 -15.56 13.71 0.99
N GLU A 157 -15.32 13.05 -0.15
CA GLU A 157 -16.35 12.33 -0.91
C GLU A 157 -16.79 11.02 -0.24
N LEU A 158 -15.95 10.45 0.64
CA LEU A 158 -16.30 9.28 1.44
C LEU A 158 -17.36 9.67 2.49
N LYS A 159 -18.64 9.47 2.17
CA LYS A 159 -19.77 9.82 3.06
C LYS A 159 -19.75 9.00 4.33
N ASP A 160 -19.49 7.72 4.20
CA ASP A 160 -19.26 6.75 5.27
C ASP A 160 -17.96 6.01 5.00
N VAL A 161 -17.31 5.48 6.04
CA VAL A 161 -16.06 4.72 5.91
C VAL A 161 -16.35 3.34 5.32
N HIS A 162 -17.13 3.32 4.23
CA HIS A 162 -17.53 2.10 3.54
C HIS A 162 -17.08 2.13 2.08
N LEU A 163 -16.68 0.97 1.60
CA LEU A 163 -16.29 0.79 0.22
C LEU A 163 -17.50 1.05 -0.71
N ASN A 164 -17.31 1.87 -1.74
CA ASN A 164 -18.32 2.15 -2.76
C ASN A 164 -18.77 0.84 -3.47
N THR A 165 -20.05 0.75 -3.84
CA THR A 165 -20.66 -0.43 -4.45
C THR A 165 -19.90 -0.93 -5.69
N GLN A 166 -19.36 -0.02 -6.52
CA GLN A 166 -18.54 -0.38 -7.67
C GLN A 166 -17.28 -1.15 -7.25
N TYR A 167 -16.60 -0.67 -6.23
CA TYR A 167 -15.37 -1.30 -5.72
C TYR A 167 -15.69 -2.58 -4.94
N GLN A 168 -16.82 -2.64 -4.23
CA GLN A 168 -17.29 -3.89 -3.60
C GLN A 168 -17.45 -5.02 -4.64
N LYS A 169 -18.01 -4.70 -5.82
CA LYS A 169 -18.10 -5.68 -6.89
C LYS A 169 -16.73 -6.19 -7.32
N ARG A 170 -15.76 -5.28 -7.56
CA ARG A 170 -14.40 -5.65 -7.94
C ARG A 170 -13.72 -6.52 -6.87
N VAL A 171 -13.91 -6.20 -5.59
CA VAL A 171 -13.40 -7.01 -4.47
C VAL A 171 -14.01 -8.41 -4.50
N ASN A 172 -15.32 -8.55 -4.72
CA ASN A 172 -15.97 -9.85 -4.79
C ASN A 172 -15.52 -10.66 -6.01
N ASP A 173 -15.30 -10.01 -7.15
CA ASP A 173 -14.80 -10.65 -8.37
C ASP A 173 -13.35 -11.14 -8.17
N MET A 174 -12.50 -10.35 -7.49
CA MET A 174 -11.11 -10.70 -7.21
C MET A 174 -10.98 -11.78 -6.12
N PHE A 175 -11.83 -11.75 -5.11
CA PHE A 175 -11.80 -12.65 -3.96
C PHE A 175 -13.12 -13.44 -3.84
N PRO A 176 -13.42 -14.35 -4.78
CA PRO A 176 -14.69 -15.05 -4.82
C PRO A 176 -14.87 -16.06 -3.66
N VAL A 177 -13.76 -16.46 -3.02
CA VAL A 177 -13.77 -17.38 -1.88
C VAL A 177 -13.16 -16.71 -0.66
N ARG A 178 -13.96 -16.59 0.40
CA ARG A 178 -13.61 -15.82 1.60
C ARG A 178 -13.87 -16.63 2.88
N ASP A 179 -13.39 -17.85 2.89
CA ASP A 179 -13.39 -18.71 4.06
C ASP A 179 -11.97 -18.97 4.60
N LYS A 180 -11.84 -19.85 5.57
CA LYS A 180 -10.55 -20.19 6.19
C LYS A 180 -9.88 -21.42 5.56
N ASN A 181 -10.35 -21.91 4.40
CA ASN A 181 -9.91 -23.16 3.80
C ASN A 181 -8.95 -22.98 2.62
N ASN A 182 -8.32 -21.82 2.47
CA ASN A 182 -7.40 -21.53 1.36
C ASN A 182 -6.21 -22.50 1.33
N SER A 183 -5.59 -22.76 2.47
CA SER A 183 -4.44 -23.67 2.58
C SER A 183 -4.80 -25.09 2.15
N GLU A 184 -5.98 -25.59 2.53
CA GLU A 184 -6.48 -26.90 2.11
C GLU A 184 -6.70 -26.93 0.59
N ARG A 185 -7.29 -25.89 -0.01
CA ARG A 185 -7.49 -25.82 -1.46
C ARG A 185 -6.16 -25.82 -2.23
N VAL A 186 -5.18 -25.09 -1.76
CA VAL A 186 -3.83 -25.06 -2.36
C VAL A 186 -3.20 -26.45 -2.25
N TYR A 187 -3.24 -27.06 -1.08
CA TYR A 187 -2.72 -28.41 -0.88
C TYR A 187 -3.38 -29.42 -1.83
N GLN A 188 -4.70 -29.43 -1.91
CA GLN A 188 -5.43 -30.35 -2.79
C GLN A 188 -5.13 -30.09 -4.29
N ALA A 189 -4.88 -28.83 -4.68
CA ALA A 189 -4.48 -28.51 -6.05
C ALA A 189 -3.09 -29.09 -6.37
N ILE A 190 -2.12 -28.94 -5.47
CA ILE A 190 -0.78 -29.52 -5.62
C ILE A 190 -0.85 -31.04 -5.73
N MET A 191 -1.59 -31.72 -4.86
CA MET A 191 -1.73 -33.18 -4.86
C MET A 191 -2.40 -33.71 -6.13
N ARG A 192 -3.21 -32.91 -6.83
CA ARG A 192 -3.77 -33.28 -8.14
C ARG A 192 -2.73 -33.22 -9.25
N LEU A 193 -1.91 -32.17 -9.26
CA LEU A 193 -0.83 -32.02 -10.24
C LEU A 193 0.16 -33.17 -10.18
N GLU A 194 0.59 -33.59 -8.98
CA GLU A 194 1.48 -34.74 -8.80
C GLU A 194 0.91 -36.05 -9.34
N LYS A 195 -0.41 -36.24 -9.26
CA LYS A 195 -1.07 -37.46 -9.80
C LYS A 195 -1.17 -37.45 -11.32
N ASP A 196 -1.27 -36.28 -11.92
CA ASP A 196 -1.38 -36.13 -13.38
C ASP A 196 -0.01 -36.28 -14.06
N GLU A 197 1.11 -35.90 -13.40
CA GLU A 197 2.48 -36.12 -13.89
C GLU A 197 2.94 -37.59 -13.79
N THR A 198 2.27 -38.39 -13.01
CA THR A 198 2.59 -39.84 -12.84
C THR A 198 1.78 -40.75 -13.77
N ARG A 199 1.03 -40.22 -14.71
CA ARG A 199 0.30 -40.93 -15.78
C ARG A 199 0.93 -40.71 -17.13
#